data_cfa346cc4116cb64ce28f0c4a72d270e
#
_entry.id   cfa346cc4116cb64ce28f0c4a72d270e
#
_cell.length_a   1.000
_cell.length_b   1.000
_cell.length_c   1.000
_cell.angle_alpha   90.00
_cell.angle_beta   90.00
_cell.angle_gamma   90.00
#
_symmetry.space_group_name_H-M   'P 1'
#
loop_
_entity.id
_entity.type
_entity.pdbx_description
1 polymer ?
#
loop_
_entity_poly.entity_id
_entity_poly.type
_entity_poly.pdbx_seq_one_letter_code
_entity_poly.pdbx_strand_id
1 'polypeptide(L)'
;MRYTLTLQEHHLTELKQLVLKPDGYERPAILMCGFSEASNDIWDGGSEMRFLSKEIIPIPDNQINSHTSAMVNWDTAIFRKAMKRAKENNLRICLVHSHPEGHEQFSEIDDKHEKELFEMIYSRNGGILPNLSLIITCSGVLTARACTSNLVYHQIDFIRVMGSRYNFYYKGKYTVIAKEEFSRQQLAFGPSLNADLSKLRIAVVGNGATGSATAHLLARLGVGQILLVDKDLVERSNLSRLHGATSSDADLGKSKAAVLAKFLANIGIGCRIRKIEEWVVNAQVRDALKTCDIIFSCTDDNSGRILMNRFAHFFLVPVIDMGIVIDPAKDRKEQLETLQGRVTIVQPGNTCLLCRNIVNRQLAREEDLKRNDPVGYLRQKEEAYVIGENNPSPAVITFTSEVATMAVNELINRLTGFKTNGVEKHIIRFFDKGIDRRPHISPDEDCPICGSDEYWGRGDMTPFLDQIN
;
A
#
# COMPACT_ATOMS: atom_id res chain seq x y z
N MET A 1 -9.01 -18.10 -8.43
CA MET A 1 -8.81 -17.12 -7.34
C MET A 1 -7.36 -17.15 -6.93
N ARG A 2 -6.71 -16.01 -6.80
CA ARG A 2 -5.34 -15.84 -6.34
C ARG A 2 -5.36 -15.49 -4.84
N TYR A 3 -4.47 -16.09 -4.04
CA TYR A 3 -4.36 -15.79 -2.62
C TYR A 3 -3.03 -15.11 -2.31
N THR A 4 -3.07 -14.02 -1.55
CA THR A 4 -1.89 -13.26 -1.14
C THR A 4 -1.98 -12.87 0.33
N LEU A 5 -0.83 -12.60 0.98
CA LEU A 5 -0.73 -12.19 2.37
C LEU A 5 0.08 -10.90 2.48
N THR A 6 -0.41 -9.93 3.26
CA THR A 6 0.35 -8.74 3.62
C THR A 6 0.56 -8.72 5.13
N LEU A 7 1.81 -8.68 5.55
CA LEU A 7 2.24 -8.58 6.94
C LEU A 7 2.72 -7.17 7.23
N GLN A 8 2.35 -6.63 8.37
CA GLN A 8 3.01 -5.46 8.94
C GLN A 8 4.39 -5.88 9.48
N GLU A 9 5.43 -5.08 9.24
CA GLU A 9 6.81 -5.40 9.63
C GLU A 9 6.95 -5.71 11.13
N HIS A 10 6.24 -4.95 12.00
CA HIS A 10 6.27 -5.20 13.43
C HIS A 10 5.63 -6.54 13.81
N HIS A 11 4.54 -6.95 13.13
CA HIS A 11 3.96 -8.28 13.34
C HIS A 11 4.92 -9.39 12.94
N LEU A 12 5.61 -9.28 11.80
CA LEU A 12 6.62 -10.28 11.43
C LEU A 12 7.77 -10.33 12.45
N THR A 13 8.21 -9.17 12.95
CA THR A 13 9.26 -9.09 13.97
C THR A 13 8.83 -9.77 15.26
N GLU A 14 7.62 -9.51 15.73
CA GLU A 14 7.04 -10.14 16.92
C GLU A 14 6.85 -11.65 16.72
N LEU A 15 6.29 -12.08 15.58
CA LEU A 15 6.15 -13.50 15.27
C LEU A 15 7.50 -14.22 15.30
N LYS A 16 8.54 -13.66 14.69
CA LYS A 16 9.90 -14.22 14.75
C LYS A 16 10.42 -14.35 16.18
N GLN A 17 10.18 -13.35 17.03
CA GLN A 17 10.57 -13.40 18.44
C GLN A 17 9.82 -14.47 19.22
N LEU A 18 8.55 -14.71 18.89
CA LEU A 18 7.72 -15.73 19.53
C LEU A 18 8.11 -17.15 19.11
N VAL A 19 8.27 -17.39 17.80
CA VAL A 19 8.37 -18.75 17.27
C VAL A 19 9.80 -19.22 16.99
N LEU A 20 10.78 -18.33 16.84
CA LEU A 20 12.18 -18.67 16.61
C LEU A 20 12.98 -18.49 17.92
N LYS A 21 13.25 -19.58 18.61
CA LYS A 21 14.07 -19.59 19.83
C LYS A 21 15.38 -20.37 19.59
N PRO A 22 16.43 -20.09 20.39
CA PRO A 22 17.74 -20.73 20.19
C PRO A 22 17.79 -22.22 20.46
N ASP A 23 16.77 -22.77 21.14
CA ASP A 23 16.71 -24.18 21.52
C ASP A 23 16.36 -25.15 20.37
N GLY A 24 16.03 -24.60 19.18
CA GLY A 24 15.77 -25.41 18.00
C GLY A 24 14.44 -26.18 17.98
N TYR A 25 13.50 -25.83 18.87
CA TYR A 25 12.17 -26.43 18.88
C TYR A 25 11.15 -25.59 18.11
N GLU A 26 10.19 -26.27 17.50
CA GLU A 26 9.03 -25.60 16.88
C GLU A 26 8.16 -24.92 17.92
N ARG A 27 7.70 -23.73 17.57
CA ARG A 27 6.77 -22.95 18.39
C ARG A 27 5.64 -22.39 17.58
N PRO A 28 4.42 -22.42 18.14
CA PRO A 28 3.24 -21.90 17.49
C PRO A 28 2.95 -20.44 17.90
N ALA A 29 2.23 -19.76 17.04
CA ALA A 29 1.53 -18.51 17.33
C ALA A 29 0.26 -18.45 16.50
N ILE A 30 -0.66 -17.56 16.82
CA ILE A 30 -1.84 -17.29 16.01
C ILE A 30 -1.77 -15.85 15.52
N LEU A 31 -1.90 -15.68 14.20
CA LEU A 31 -2.05 -14.38 13.60
C LEU A 31 -3.50 -14.19 13.15
N MET A 32 -4.14 -13.13 13.61
CA MET A 32 -5.45 -12.74 13.16
C MET A 32 -5.32 -11.85 11.92
N CYS A 33 -6.10 -12.14 10.89
CA CYS A 33 -6.04 -11.42 9.63
C CYS A 33 -7.40 -10.82 9.26
N GLY A 34 -7.41 -9.57 8.81
CA GLY A 34 -8.46 -9.05 7.96
C GLY A 34 -8.31 -9.57 6.53
N PHE A 35 -9.19 -9.16 5.65
CA PHE A 35 -9.12 -9.57 4.25
C PHE A 35 -9.61 -8.47 3.31
N SER A 36 -9.14 -8.55 2.08
CA SER A 36 -9.56 -7.70 0.97
C SER A 36 -9.79 -8.56 -0.27
N GLU A 37 -10.93 -8.37 -0.91
CA GLU A 37 -11.29 -9.09 -2.12
C GLU A 37 -11.37 -8.12 -3.31
N ALA A 38 -10.66 -8.43 -4.38
CA ALA A 38 -10.81 -7.82 -5.69
C ALA A 38 -11.47 -8.85 -6.61
N SER A 39 -12.76 -8.63 -6.93
CA SER A 39 -13.55 -9.58 -7.72
C SER A 39 -13.10 -9.67 -9.17
N ASN A 40 -12.47 -8.61 -9.67
CA ASN A 40 -11.92 -8.56 -11.03
C ASN A 40 -10.52 -7.92 -10.99
N ASP A 41 -9.50 -8.76 -11.01
CA ASP A 41 -8.12 -8.28 -11.12
C ASP A 41 -7.89 -7.67 -12.52
N ILE A 42 -7.68 -6.36 -12.55
CA ILE A 42 -7.49 -5.59 -13.80
C ILE A 42 -6.26 -6.01 -14.60
N TRP A 43 -5.34 -6.78 -14.00
CA TRP A 43 -4.08 -7.17 -14.61
C TRP A 43 -4.18 -8.50 -15.34
N ASP A 44 -4.66 -9.52 -14.66
CA ASP A 44 -4.62 -10.89 -15.13
C ASP A 44 -6.02 -11.52 -15.28
N GLY A 45 -7.07 -10.78 -14.88
CA GLY A 45 -8.43 -11.30 -14.78
C GLY A 45 -8.62 -12.22 -13.57
N GLY A 46 -9.85 -12.67 -13.37
CA GLY A 46 -10.18 -13.48 -12.20
C GLY A 46 -10.28 -12.65 -10.90
N SER A 47 -10.14 -13.31 -9.76
CA SER A 47 -10.27 -12.67 -8.44
C SER A 47 -9.00 -12.84 -7.61
N GLU A 48 -8.68 -11.83 -6.78
CA GLU A 48 -7.62 -11.89 -5.78
C GLU A 48 -8.22 -11.73 -4.39
N MET A 49 -7.84 -12.61 -3.46
CA MET A 49 -8.08 -12.43 -2.03
C MET A 49 -6.76 -12.17 -1.33
N ARG A 50 -6.66 -11.03 -0.66
CA ARG A 50 -5.51 -10.60 0.11
C ARG A 50 -5.84 -10.66 1.59
N PHE A 51 -5.06 -11.42 2.34
CA PHE A 51 -5.12 -11.43 3.80
C PHE A 51 -4.20 -10.36 4.36
N LEU A 52 -4.63 -9.73 5.47
CA LEU A 52 -3.99 -8.53 6.03
C LEU A 52 -3.73 -8.78 7.52
N SER A 53 -2.47 -8.79 7.95
CA SER A 53 -2.13 -9.02 9.36
C SER A 53 -2.71 -7.93 10.25
N LYS A 54 -3.39 -8.32 11.34
CA LYS A 54 -4.08 -7.38 12.23
C LYS A 54 -3.68 -7.50 13.68
N GLU A 55 -3.53 -8.71 14.19
CA GLU A 55 -3.27 -8.95 15.61
C GLU A 55 -2.58 -10.29 15.81
N ILE A 56 -1.67 -10.36 16.76
CA ILE A 56 -1.01 -11.61 17.16
C ILE A 56 -1.58 -12.08 18.50
N ILE A 57 -1.90 -13.35 18.58
CA ILE A 57 -2.20 -14.02 19.83
C ILE A 57 -1.04 -14.97 20.13
N PRO A 58 -0.18 -14.60 21.09
CA PRO A 58 0.95 -15.45 21.46
C PRO A 58 0.48 -16.71 22.18
N ILE A 59 1.21 -17.82 21.98
CA ILE A 59 1.03 -19.05 22.76
C ILE A 59 2.23 -19.17 23.71
N PRO A 60 2.04 -18.93 25.01
CA PRO A 60 3.12 -18.98 25.99
C PRO A 60 3.68 -20.39 26.15
N ASP A 61 4.97 -20.51 26.45
CA ASP A 61 5.66 -21.81 26.63
C ASP A 61 4.99 -22.73 27.65
N ASN A 62 4.40 -22.19 28.72
CA ASN A 62 3.67 -22.98 29.73
C ASN A 62 2.32 -23.53 29.24
N GLN A 63 1.91 -23.22 28.04
CA GLN A 63 0.72 -23.74 27.35
C GLN A 63 1.07 -24.61 26.14
N ILE A 64 2.35 -24.86 25.91
CA ILE A 64 2.84 -25.84 24.96
C ILE A 64 2.94 -27.18 25.70
N ASN A 65 2.13 -28.15 25.27
CA ASN A 65 2.08 -29.47 25.90
C ASN A 65 3.31 -30.32 25.56
N SER A 66 3.75 -30.23 24.29
CA SER A 66 4.94 -30.89 23.79
C SER A 66 5.44 -30.20 22.53
N HIS A 67 6.74 -30.13 22.35
CA HIS A 67 7.38 -29.67 21.14
C HIS A 67 8.67 -30.42 20.86
N THR A 68 8.99 -30.52 19.57
CA THR A 68 10.24 -31.08 19.05
C THR A 68 10.74 -30.16 17.93
N SER A 69 11.77 -30.54 17.20
CA SER A 69 12.20 -29.81 15.99
C SER A 69 11.25 -29.97 14.79
N ALA A 70 10.23 -30.86 14.89
CA ALA A 70 9.34 -31.20 13.79
C ALA A 70 7.85 -31.30 14.18
N MET A 71 7.50 -30.94 15.40
CA MET A 71 6.11 -31.02 15.88
C MET A 71 5.90 -30.17 17.12
N VAL A 72 4.76 -29.47 17.15
CA VAL A 72 4.31 -28.74 18.33
C VAL A 72 2.83 -29.02 18.66
N ASN A 73 2.56 -29.30 19.96
CA ASN A 73 1.19 -29.46 20.47
C ASN A 73 0.97 -28.49 21.64
N TRP A 74 -0.17 -27.84 21.68
CA TRP A 74 -0.47 -26.77 22.62
C TRP A 74 -1.91 -26.80 23.12
N ASP A 75 -2.19 -26.05 24.21
CA ASP A 75 -3.50 -26.03 24.85
C ASP A 75 -4.58 -25.43 23.94
N THR A 76 -5.64 -26.18 23.72
CA THR A 76 -6.79 -25.77 22.92
C THR A 76 -7.60 -24.61 23.52
N ALA A 77 -7.36 -24.25 24.80
CA ALA A 77 -8.09 -23.15 25.44
C ALA A 77 -7.80 -21.79 24.77
N ILE A 78 -6.52 -21.52 24.40
CA ILE A 78 -6.16 -20.33 23.65
C ILE A 78 -6.82 -20.35 22.27
N PHE A 79 -6.79 -21.49 21.60
CA PHE A 79 -7.40 -21.62 20.28
C PHE A 79 -8.91 -21.36 20.30
N ARG A 80 -9.61 -21.84 21.33
CA ARG A 80 -11.03 -21.55 21.51
C ARG A 80 -11.29 -20.04 21.70
N LYS A 81 -10.42 -19.33 22.43
CA LYS A 81 -10.51 -17.87 22.57
C LYS A 81 -10.25 -17.17 21.24
N ALA A 82 -9.24 -17.62 20.50
CA ALA A 82 -8.93 -17.09 19.17
C ALA A 82 -10.09 -17.29 18.19
N MET A 83 -10.68 -18.49 18.14
CA MET A 83 -11.86 -18.76 17.30
C MET A 83 -13.04 -17.86 17.66
N LYS A 84 -13.33 -17.65 18.96
CA LYS A 84 -14.38 -16.75 19.41
C LYS A 84 -14.12 -15.31 18.93
N ARG A 85 -12.90 -14.79 19.16
CA ARG A 85 -12.49 -13.46 18.74
C ARG A 85 -12.55 -13.28 17.22
N ALA A 86 -12.10 -14.30 16.46
CA ALA A 86 -12.19 -14.29 15.00
C ALA A 86 -13.64 -14.17 14.51
N LYS A 87 -14.56 -14.93 15.13
CA LYS A 87 -15.99 -14.89 14.79
C LYS A 87 -16.62 -13.53 15.10
N GLU A 88 -16.36 -12.99 16.30
CA GLU A 88 -16.93 -11.71 16.76
C GLU A 88 -16.45 -10.54 15.89
N ASN A 89 -15.21 -10.58 15.40
CA ASN A 89 -14.59 -9.50 14.62
C ASN A 89 -14.50 -9.80 13.13
N ASN A 90 -15.12 -10.88 12.65
CA ASN A 90 -15.05 -11.33 11.25
C ASN A 90 -13.60 -11.50 10.71
N LEU A 91 -12.66 -11.90 11.57
CA LEU A 91 -11.26 -12.12 11.21
C LEU A 91 -11.02 -13.54 10.71
N ARG A 92 -9.93 -13.72 9.98
CA ARG A 92 -9.42 -15.03 9.55
C ARG A 92 -8.28 -15.44 10.47
N ILE A 93 -8.19 -16.71 10.75
CA ILE A 93 -7.13 -17.28 11.58
C ILE A 93 -6.00 -17.73 10.67
N CYS A 94 -4.78 -17.31 11.00
CA CYS A 94 -3.56 -17.82 10.42
C CYS A 94 -2.81 -18.61 11.52
N LEU A 95 -2.68 -19.91 11.33
CA LEU A 95 -1.86 -20.75 12.19
C LEU A 95 -0.39 -20.52 11.83
N VAL A 96 0.41 -20.07 12.78
CA VAL A 96 1.82 -19.77 12.55
C VAL A 96 2.66 -20.78 13.33
N HIS A 97 3.69 -21.36 12.71
CA HIS A 97 4.70 -22.15 13.40
C HIS A 97 6.07 -21.95 12.77
N SER A 98 7.10 -22.30 13.52
CA SER A 98 8.48 -22.25 13.04
C SER A 98 8.94 -23.59 12.51
N HIS A 99 9.84 -23.55 11.50
CA HIS A 99 10.66 -24.70 11.09
C HIS A 99 12.13 -24.38 11.40
N PRO A 100 12.60 -24.71 12.61
CA PRO A 100 13.95 -24.36 13.06
C PRO A 100 15.06 -25.05 12.27
N GLU A 101 14.80 -26.22 11.68
CA GLU A 101 15.74 -26.95 10.81
C GLU A 101 15.81 -26.38 9.39
N GLY A 102 14.98 -25.37 9.06
CA GLY A 102 15.02 -24.65 7.79
C GLY A 102 14.19 -25.27 6.66
N HIS A 103 13.36 -26.26 6.93
CA HIS A 103 12.43 -26.81 5.93
C HIS A 103 11.40 -25.75 5.50
N GLU A 104 11.34 -25.47 4.20
CA GLU A 104 10.51 -24.41 3.64
C GLU A 104 9.08 -24.87 3.30
N GLN A 105 8.78 -26.16 3.40
CA GLN A 105 7.50 -26.75 3.02
C GLN A 105 6.76 -27.30 4.23
N PHE A 106 5.43 -27.33 4.17
CA PHE A 106 4.59 -28.02 5.12
C PHE A 106 4.83 -29.54 5.07
N SER A 107 4.97 -30.16 6.22
CA SER A 107 5.14 -31.61 6.37
C SER A 107 3.80 -32.35 6.37
N GLU A 108 3.83 -33.68 6.26
CA GLU A 108 2.64 -34.53 6.43
C GLU A 108 2.06 -34.45 7.86
N ILE A 109 2.92 -34.15 8.85
CA ILE A 109 2.50 -33.94 10.24
C ILE A 109 1.72 -32.64 10.34
N ASP A 110 2.21 -31.56 9.70
CA ASP A 110 1.50 -30.27 9.65
C ASP A 110 0.13 -30.45 8.97
N ASP A 111 0.08 -31.17 7.86
CA ASP A 111 -1.15 -31.43 7.11
C ASP A 111 -2.21 -32.09 7.99
N LYS A 112 -1.80 -33.05 8.80
CA LYS A 112 -2.70 -33.81 9.71
C LYS A 112 -3.21 -32.90 10.83
N HIS A 113 -2.31 -32.18 11.53
CA HIS A 113 -2.68 -31.36 12.67
C HIS A 113 -3.49 -30.14 12.25
N GLU A 114 -3.09 -29.46 11.20
CA GLU A 114 -3.80 -28.29 10.70
C GLU A 114 -5.20 -28.65 10.20
N LYS A 115 -5.37 -29.82 9.59
CA LYS A 115 -6.69 -30.28 9.16
C LYS A 115 -7.67 -30.34 10.33
N GLU A 116 -7.28 -30.93 11.46
CA GLU A 116 -8.12 -30.99 12.66
C GLU A 116 -8.46 -29.60 13.20
N LEU A 117 -7.49 -28.67 13.21
CA LEU A 117 -7.69 -27.30 13.65
C LEU A 117 -8.63 -26.53 12.70
N PHE A 118 -8.47 -26.67 11.39
CA PHE A 118 -9.36 -26.04 10.41
C PHE A 118 -10.78 -26.61 10.45
N GLU A 119 -10.95 -27.92 10.64
CA GLU A 119 -12.25 -28.55 10.88
C GLU A 119 -12.96 -27.90 12.08
N MET A 120 -12.22 -27.69 13.20
CA MET A 120 -12.77 -26.99 14.36
C MET A 120 -13.14 -25.54 14.07
N ILE A 121 -12.34 -24.79 13.31
CA ILE A 121 -12.65 -23.41 12.94
C ILE A 121 -13.95 -23.39 12.14
N TYR A 122 -14.04 -24.18 11.08
CA TYR A 122 -15.20 -24.15 10.19
C TYR A 122 -16.47 -24.66 10.87
N SER A 123 -16.39 -25.72 11.69
CA SER A 123 -17.53 -26.22 12.46
C SER A 123 -18.07 -25.21 13.46
N ARG A 124 -17.16 -24.46 14.13
CA ARG A 124 -17.56 -23.52 15.18
C ARG A 124 -17.96 -22.15 14.65
N ASN A 125 -17.16 -21.60 13.74
CA ASN A 125 -17.32 -20.24 13.28
C ASN A 125 -18.23 -20.16 12.06
N GLY A 126 -18.33 -21.24 11.28
CA GLY A 126 -18.99 -21.24 9.98
C GLY A 126 -18.17 -20.43 8.95
N GLY A 127 -18.85 -20.02 7.88
CA GLY A 127 -18.27 -19.18 6.83
C GLY A 127 -17.58 -19.99 5.73
N ILE A 128 -17.38 -19.33 4.60
CA ILE A 128 -16.78 -19.93 3.40
C ILE A 128 -15.39 -19.36 3.09
N LEU A 129 -15.02 -18.22 3.72
CA LEU A 129 -13.75 -17.57 3.47
C LEU A 129 -12.60 -18.41 4.06
N PRO A 130 -11.47 -18.53 3.34
CA PRO A 130 -10.35 -19.33 3.78
C PRO A 130 -9.69 -18.80 5.06
N ASN A 131 -9.13 -19.71 5.84
CA ASN A 131 -8.16 -19.45 6.90
C ASN A 131 -6.76 -19.80 6.38
N LEU A 132 -5.70 -19.54 7.16
CA LEU A 132 -4.33 -19.64 6.67
C LEU A 132 -3.43 -20.44 7.60
N SER A 133 -2.30 -20.88 7.03
CA SER A 133 -1.12 -21.31 7.77
C SER A 133 0.11 -20.58 7.25
N LEU A 134 1.06 -20.31 8.14
CA LEU A 134 2.33 -19.63 7.84
C LEU A 134 3.49 -20.33 8.54
N ILE A 135 4.49 -20.76 7.78
CA ILE A 135 5.77 -21.23 8.29
C ILE A 135 6.76 -20.07 8.28
N ILE A 136 7.54 -19.98 9.35
CA ILE A 136 8.69 -19.08 9.48
C ILE A 136 9.94 -19.94 9.73
N THR A 137 10.89 -19.92 8.80
CA THR A 137 12.14 -20.67 8.95
C THR A 137 13.22 -19.85 9.66
N CYS A 138 14.24 -20.52 10.19
CA CYS A 138 15.40 -19.86 10.79
C CYS A 138 16.19 -19.02 9.79
N SER A 139 16.15 -19.37 8.48
CA SER A 139 16.75 -18.58 7.38
C SER A 139 15.92 -17.35 7.02
N GLY A 140 14.72 -17.16 7.61
CA GLY A 140 13.83 -16.05 7.35
C GLY A 140 12.92 -16.23 6.14
N VAL A 141 12.89 -17.43 5.54
CA VAL A 141 11.92 -17.75 4.47
C VAL A 141 10.52 -17.86 5.08
N LEU A 142 9.55 -17.32 4.34
CA LEU A 142 8.13 -17.36 4.68
C LEU A 142 7.39 -18.22 3.65
N THR A 143 6.67 -19.22 4.10
CA THR A 143 5.79 -20.04 3.27
C THR A 143 4.39 -20.06 3.87
N ALA A 144 3.38 -19.74 3.08
CA ALA A 144 2.00 -19.72 3.56
C ALA A 144 1.04 -20.43 2.60
N ARG A 145 -0.07 -20.91 3.17
CA ARG A 145 -1.16 -21.52 2.43
C ARG A 145 -2.52 -21.11 2.99
N ALA A 146 -3.52 -21.03 2.13
CA ALA A 146 -4.92 -20.81 2.49
C ALA A 146 -5.63 -22.18 2.51
N CYS A 147 -6.43 -22.43 3.54
CA CYS A 147 -7.29 -23.60 3.64
C CYS A 147 -8.74 -23.16 3.47
N THR A 148 -9.46 -23.72 2.49
CA THR A 148 -10.89 -23.44 2.28
C THR A 148 -11.78 -24.26 3.22
N SER A 149 -13.07 -23.93 3.28
CA SER A 149 -14.05 -24.66 4.09
C SER A 149 -14.20 -26.15 3.72
N ASN A 150 -13.82 -26.52 2.51
CA ASN A 150 -13.76 -27.91 2.05
C ASN A 150 -12.43 -28.60 2.37
N LEU A 151 -11.58 -27.96 3.19
CA LEU A 151 -10.25 -28.42 3.58
C LEU A 151 -9.30 -28.62 2.39
N VAL A 152 -9.46 -27.80 1.35
CA VAL A 152 -8.54 -27.75 0.21
C VAL A 152 -7.52 -26.67 0.46
N TYR A 153 -6.23 -27.03 0.35
CA TYR A 153 -5.12 -26.12 0.52
C TYR A 153 -4.74 -25.45 -0.81
N HIS A 154 -4.56 -24.14 -0.75
CA HIS A 154 -4.06 -23.32 -1.85
C HIS A 154 -2.84 -22.56 -1.37
N GLN A 155 -1.74 -22.69 -2.06
CA GLN A 155 -0.52 -22.00 -1.70
C GLN A 155 -0.71 -20.48 -1.89
N ILE A 156 -0.19 -19.68 -0.97
CA ILE A 156 -0.11 -18.23 -1.11
C ILE A 156 0.93 -17.89 -2.18
N ASP A 157 0.50 -17.15 -3.21
CA ASP A 157 1.36 -16.83 -4.36
C ASP A 157 2.39 -15.74 -4.05
N PHE A 158 2.07 -14.87 -3.09
CA PHE A 158 2.85 -13.70 -2.80
C PHE A 158 2.64 -13.21 -1.36
N ILE A 159 3.72 -13.04 -0.60
CA ILE A 159 3.72 -12.46 0.74
C ILE A 159 4.43 -11.12 0.68
N ARG A 160 3.79 -10.07 1.16
CA ARG A 160 4.31 -8.71 1.32
C ARG A 160 4.59 -8.44 2.79
N VAL A 161 5.72 -7.84 3.09
CA VAL A 161 6.03 -7.31 4.43
C VAL A 161 6.24 -5.82 4.30
N MET A 162 5.35 -5.03 4.91
CA MET A 162 5.30 -3.59 4.75
C MET A 162 5.61 -2.90 6.08
N GLY A 163 6.56 -1.97 6.03
CA GLY A 163 7.01 -1.20 7.18
C GLY A 163 8.09 -0.19 6.81
N SER A 164 9.16 -0.10 7.58
CA SER A 164 10.34 0.69 7.22
C SER A 164 11.02 0.15 5.96
N ARG A 165 11.04 -1.16 5.81
CA ARG A 165 11.50 -1.85 4.60
C ARG A 165 10.30 -2.52 3.94
N TYR A 166 10.37 -2.68 2.61
CA TYR A 166 9.42 -3.44 1.83
C TYR A 166 10.09 -4.71 1.35
N ASN A 167 9.60 -5.86 1.81
CA ASN A 167 10.13 -7.16 1.47
C ASN A 167 9.05 -8.01 0.81
N PHE A 168 9.44 -8.76 -0.21
CA PHE A 168 8.55 -9.51 -1.05
C PHE A 168 9.01 -10.97 -1.15
N TYR A 169 8.11 -11.91 -0.88
CA TYR A 169 8.36 -13.34 -0.94
C TYR A 169 7.41 -13.94 -1.98
N TYR A 170 8.00 -14.48 -3.04
CA TYR A 170 7.27 -15.06 -4.16
C TYR A 170 7.31 -16.57 -4.08
N LYS A 171 6.22 -17.24 -4.49
CA LYS A 171 6.16 -18.67 -4.62
C LYS A 171 7.22 -19.17 -5.61
N GLY A 172 8.04 -20.14 -5.19
CA GLY A 172 9.02 -20.81 -6.02
C GLY A 172 10.35 -20.07 -6.19
N LYS A 173 11.30 -20.73 -6.86
CA LYS A 173 12.61 -20.13 -7.14
C LYS A 173 12.50 -18.98 -8.12
N TYR A 174 13.12 -17.90 -7.76
CA TYR A 174 13.11 -16.67 -8.51
C TYR A 174 14.30 -16.60 -9.46
N THR A 175 14.04 -16.59 -10.76
CA THR A 175 15.09 -16.36 -11.76
C THR A 175 15.04 -14.90 -12.21
N VAL A 176 16.08 -14.16 -11.92
CA VAL A 176 16.24 -12.79 -12.41
C VAL A 176 16.61 -12.87 -13.89
N ILE A 177 15.73 -12.43 -14.76
CA ILE A 177 16.04 -12.24 -16.18
C ILE A 177 16.80 -10.92 -16.29
N ALA A 178 18.09 -11.00 -16.58
CA ALA A 178 18.89 -9.81 -16.88
C ALA A 178 18.40 -9.22 -18.23
N LYS A 179 17.94 -7.97 -18.18
CA LYS A 179 17.61 -7.20 -19.39
C LYS A 179 18.68 -6.14 -19.60
N GLU A 180 19.11 -5.96 -20.83
CA GLU A 180 20.17 -5.02 -21.21
C GLU A 180 19.81 -3.58 -20.78
N GLU A 181 18.55 -3.21 -20.90
CA GLU A 181 18.03 -1.88 -20.55
C GLU A 181 18.28 -1.51 -19.08
N PHE A 182 18.40 -2.49 -18.19
CA PHE A 182 18.63 -2.28 -16.75
C PHE A 182 20.06 -2.61 -16.29
N SER A 183 20.98 -2.91 -17.21
CA SER A 183 22.36 -3.33 -16.88
C SER A 183 23.08 -2.32 -15.98
N ARG A 184 22.98 -1.02 -16.27
CA ARG A 184 23.61 0.05 -15.47
C ARG A 184 23.00 0.19 -14.08
N GLN A 185 21.69 0.00 -13.96
CA GLN A 185 20.98 0.01 -12.67
C GLN A 185 21.38 -1.21 -11.82
N GLN A 186 21.55 -2.37 -12.45
CA GLN A 186 22.02 -3.59 -11.78
C GLN A 186 23.45 -3.47 -11.27
N LEU A 187 24.31 -2.71 -11.94
CA LEU A 187 25.66 -2.40 -11.43
C LEU A 187 25.63 -1.59 -10.14
N ALA A 188 24.60 -0.74 -9.96
CA ALA A 188 24.45 0.10 -8.76
C ALA A 188 23.80 -0.63 -7.57
N PHE A 189 22.73 -1.41 -7.81
CA PHE A 189 21.87 -1.98 -6.77
C PHE A 189 21.80 -3.51 -6.79
N GLY A 190 22.53 -4.16 -7.68
CA GLY A 190 22.39 -5.60 -7.90
C GLY A 190 21.11 -5.98 -8.68
N PRO A 191 20.94 -7.26 -9.01
CA PRO A 191 19.83 -7.74 -9.81
C PRO A 191 18.50 -7.83 -9.03
N SER A 192 18.53 -7.90 -7.69
CA SER A 192 17.36 -8.07 -6.84
C SER A 192 16.37 -6.90 -6.94
N LEU A 193 16.87 -5.66 -7.02
CA LEU A 193 15.99 -4.48 -7.18
C LEU A 193 15.14 -4.58 -8.44
N ASN A 194 15.75 -4.90 -9.59
CA ASN A 194 15.01 -5.05 -10.84
C ASN A 194 14.02 -6.21 -10.78
N ALA A 195 14.41 -7.24 -10.08
CA ALA A 195 13.60 -8.40 -9.84
C ALA A 195 12.31 -8.04 -9.12
N ASP A 196 12.39 -7.33 -8.00
CA ASP A 196 11.23 -6.87 -7.25
C ASP A 196 10.40 -5.88 -8.07
N LEU A 197 11.04 -4.83 -8.62
CA LEU A 197 10.36 -3.82 -9.43
C LEU A 197 9.54 -4.44 -10.58
N SER A 198 10.09 -5.45 -11.27
CA SER A 198 9.42 -6.09 -12.41
C SER A 198 8.12 -6.81 -12.06
N LYS A 199 7.91 -7.14 -10.79
CA LYS A 199 6.70 -7.82 -10.30
C LYS A 199 5.73 -6.89 -9.60
N LEU A 200 6.18 -5.70 -9.19
CA LEU A 200 5.34 -4.75 -8.47
C LEU A 200 4.24 -4.18 -9.35
N ARG A 201 3.08 -4.02 -8.73
CA ARG A 201 1.90 -3.33 -9.22
C ARG A 201 1.81 -1.98 -8.51
N ILE A 202 2.10 -0.91 -9.22
CA ILE A 202 2.14 0.44 -8.63
C ILE A 202 1.04 1.30 -9.24
N ALA A 203 0.23 1.93 -8.38
CA ALA A 203 -0.73 2.93 -8.83
C ALA A 203 -0.13 4.34 -8.75
N VAL A 204 -0.45 5.18 -9.72
CA VAL A 204 -0.21 6.63 -9.72
C VAL A 204 -1.56 7.33 -9.82
N VAL A 205 -2.00 7.91 -8.71
CA VAL A 205 -3.28 8.60 -8.58
C VAL A 205 -3.05 10.10 -8.74
N GLY A 206 -3.70 10.71 -9.75
CA GLY A 206 -3.39 12.04 -10.24
C GLY A 206 -2.24 12.02 -11.25
N ASN A 207 -2.55 12.24 -12.55
CA ASN A 207 -1.57 12.19 -13.63
C ASN A 207 -1.20 13.59 -14.14
N GLY A 208 -1.25 14.59 -13.25
CA GLY A 208 -0.78 15.94 -13.50
C GLY A 208 0.75 16.05 -13.57
N ALA A 209 1.29 17.22 -13.26
CA ALA A 209 2.73 17.49 -13.34
C ALA A 209 3.59 16.49 -12.56
N THR A 210 3.31 16.30 -11.27
CA THR A 210 4.06 15.39 -10.40
C THR A 210 3.80 13.92 -10.75
N GLY A 211 2.53 13.57 -11.03
CA GLY A 211 2.16 12.17 -11.33
C GLY A 211 2.71 11.69 -12.67
N SER A 212 2.70 12.51 -13.72
CA SER A 212 3.27 12.13 -15.01
C SER A 212 4.79 11.95 -14.94
N ALA A 213 5.50 12.79 -14.16
CA ALA A 213 6.92 12.63 -13.88
C ALA A 213 7.18 11.32 -13.10
N THR A 214 6.39 11.06 -12.06
CA THR A 214 6.49 9.84 -11.23
C THR A 214 6.29 8.58 -12.08
N ALA A 215 5.23 8.50 -12.86
CA ALA A 215 4.94 7.35 -13.72
C ALA A 215 6.05 7.11 -14.77
N HIS A 216 6.61 8.20 -15.33
CA HIS A 216 7.74 8.12 -16.26
C HIS A 216 8.98 7.52 -15.59
N LEU A 217 9.35 7.99 -14.39
CA LEU A 217 10.48 7.47 -13.61
C LEU A 217 10.26 5.99 -13.28
N LEU A 218 9.09 5.61 -12.76
CA LEU A 218 8.76 4.23 -12.40
C LEU A 218 8.84 3.29 -13.61
N ALA A 219 8.30 3.68 -14.77
CA ALA A 219 8.40 2.89 -15.99
C ALA A 219 9.86 2.67 -16.39
N ARG A 220 10.70 3.72 -16.37
CA ARG A 220 12.13 3.61 -16.72
C ARG A 220 12.97 2.83 -15.72
N LEU A 221 12.54 2.76 -14.45
CA LEU A 221 13.16 1.91 -13.43
C LEU A 221 12.82 0.41 -13.63
N GLY A 222 11.87 0.09 -14.49
CA GLY A 222 11.48 -1.29 -14.75
C GLY A 222 10.37 -1.82 -13.86
N VAL A 223 9.51 -0.94 -13.33
CA VAL A 223 8.27 -1.38 -12.68
C VAL A 223 7.43 -2.17 -13.67
N GLY A 224 7.01 -3.37 -13.28
CA GLY A 224 6.35 -4.29 -14.19
C GLY A 224 4.94 -3.87 -14.56
N GLN A 225 4.21 -3.22 -13.64
CA GLN A 225 2.79 -2.91 -13.83
C GLN A 225 2.47 -1.54 -13.21
N ILE A 226 1.95 -0.61 -14.01
CA ILE A 226 1.56 0.74 -13.56
C ILE A 226 0.07 0.98 -13.87
N LEU A 227 -0.70 1.28 -12.83
CA LEU A 227 -2.08 1.75 -12.92
C LEU A 227 -2.09 3.28 -12.87
N LEU A 228 -2.61 3.92 -13.89
CA LEU A 228 -2.80 5.35 -13.97
C LEU A 228 -4.26 5.69 -13.66
N VAL A 229 -4.48 6.60 -12.72
CA VAL A 229 -5.83 7.04 -12.32
C VAL A 229 -5.90 8.55 -12.42
N ASP A 230 -6.72 9.08 -13.31
CA ASP A 230 -6.98 10.51 -13.47
C ASP A 230 -8.27 10.73 -14.28
N LYS A 231 -9.13 11.63 -13.84
CA LYS A 231 -10.40 11.98 -14.51
C LYS A 231 -10.27 13.12 -15.50
N ASP A 232 -9.18 13.88 -15.43
CA ASP A 232 -9.05 15.14 -16.14
C ASP A 232 -8.60 14.96 -17.60
N LEU A 233 -8.95 15.97 -18.40
CA LEU A 233 -8.48 16.09 -19.76
C LEU A 233 -7.20 16.93 -19.81
N VAL A 234 -6.44 16.77 -20.88
CA VAL A 234 -5.27 17.61 -21.17
C VAL A 234 -5.74 18.98 -21.65
N GLU A 235 -5.22 20.01 -21.02
CA GLU A 235 -5.44 21.41 -21.38
C GLU A 235 -4.15 22.05 -21.88
N ARG A 236 -4.25 23.12 -22.68
CA ARG A 236 -3.08 23.87 -23.15
C ARG A 236 -2.23 24.40 -21.99
N SER A 237 -2.87 24.83 -20.90
CA SER A 237 -2.21 25.27 -19.66
C SER A 237 -1.35 24.18 -19.01
N ASN A 238 -1.60 22.90 -19.31
CA ASN A 238 -0.86 21.76 -18.75
C ASN A 238 0.45 21.44 -19.49
N LEU A 239 0.56 21.88 -20.75
CA LEU A 239 1.67 21.46 -21.64
C LEU A 239 3.06 21.83 -21.12
N SER A 240 3.17 22.89 -20.32
CA SER A 240 4.43 23.31 -19.73
C SER A 240 4.98 22.35 -18.65
N ARG A 241 4.15 21.44 -18.14
CA ARG A 241 4.52 20.57 -17.00
C ARG A 241 4.04 19.14 -17.07
N LEU A 242 3.25 18.76 -18.09
CA LEU A 242 2.71 17.42 -18.23
C LEU A 242 3.63 16.58 -19.14
N HIS A 243 4.28 15.57 -18.58
CA HIS A 243 5.16 14.69 -19.33
C HIS A 243 4.40 13.87 -20.38
N GLY A 244 4.89 13.91 -21.62
CA GLY A 244 4.35 13.13 -22.73
C GLY A 244 3.14 13.73 -23.47
N ALA A 245 2.58 14.85 -22.97
CA ALA A 245 1.47 15.52 -23.63
C ALA A 245 1.95 16.47 -24.75
N THR A 246 1.16 16.59 -25.80
CA THR A 246 1.40 17.45 -26.96
C THR A 246 0.26 18.47 -27.14
N SER A 247 0.50 19.52 -27.94
CA SER A 247 -0.55 20.50 -28.27
C SER A 247 -1.76 19.82 -28.93
N SER A 248 -1.54 18.84 -29.79
CA SER A 248 -2.62 18.06 -30.41
C SER A 248 -3.47 17.30 -29.39
N ASP A 249 -2.88 16.82 -28.30
CA ASP A 249 -3.63 16.13 -27.26
C ASP A 249 -4.52 17.10 -26.49
N ALA A 250 -4.04 18.32 -26.24
CA ALA A 250 -4.82 19.39 -25.63
C ALA A 250 -5.96 19.87 -26.53
N ASP A 251 -5.69 20.06 -27.83
CA ASP A 251 -6.68 20.53 -28.81
C ASP A 251 -7.82 19.51 -29.01
N LEU A 252 -7.51 18.23 -28.84
CA LEU A 252 -8.47 17.13 -28.92
C LEU A 252 -9.12 16.79 -27.57
N GLY A 253 -8.76 17.48 -26.48
CA GLY A 253 -9.30 17.23 -25.15
C GLY A 253 -9.11 15.78 -24.68
N LYS A 254 -7.93 15.17 -24.94
CA LYS A 254 -7.69 13.78 -24.55
C LYS A 254 -7.49 13.65 -23.04
N SER A 255 -7.86 12.50 -22.49
CA SER A 255 -7.63 12.16 -21.09
C SER A 255 -6.15 12.20 -20.73
N LYS A 256 -5.78 12.79 -19.57
CA LYS A 256 -4.41 12.81 -19.05
C LYS A 256 -3.89 11.39 -18.88
N ALA A 257 -4.69 10.47 -18.30
CA ALA A 257 -4.33 9.08 -18.11
C ALA A 257 -4.09 8.35 -19.44
N ALA A 258 -4.90 8.61 -20.47
CA ALA A 258 -4.75 8.00 -21.79
C ALA A 258 -3.48 8.47 -22.52
N VAL A 259 -3.19 9.75 -22.49
CA VAL A 259 -1.99 10.35 -23.09
C VAL A 259 -0.74 9.80 -22.40
N LEU A 260 -0.72 9.79 -21.08
CA LEU A 260 0.39 9.27 -20.30
C LEU A 260 0.59 7.76 -20.53
N ALA A 261 -0.49 6.97 -20.57
CA ALA A 261 -0.41 5.53 -20.86
C ALA A 261 0.26 5.25 -22.23
N LYS A 262 -0.15 6.00 -23.25
CA LYS A 262 0.46 5.90 -24.60
C LYS A 262 1.94 6.29 -24.56
N PHE A 263 2.28 7.38 -23.89
CA PHE A 263 3.66 7.84 -23.76
C PHE A 263 4.53 6.77 -23.08
N LEU A 264 4.09 6.20 -21.97
CA LEU A 264 4.83 5.17 -21.23
C LEU A 264 4.96 3.87 -22.02
N ALA A 265 3.92 3.45 -22.73
CA ALA A 265 3.95 2.26 -23.59
C ALA A 265 5.01 2.39 -24.69
N ASN A 266 5.18 3.59 -25.25
CA ASN A 266 6.17 3.87 -26.31
C ASN A 266 7.63 3.81 -25.80
N ILE A 267 7.90 3.77 -24.48
CA ILE A 267 9.24 3.52 -23.94
C ILE A 267 9.73 2.10 -24.32
N GLY A 268 8.82 1.13 -24.41
CA GLY A 268 9.09 -0.19 -24.97
C GLY A 268 9.89 -1.16 -24.10
N ILE A 269 10.06 -0.89 -22.78
CA ILE A 269 10.87 -1.73 -21.86
C ILE A 269 10.05 -2.77 -21.08
N GLY A 270 8.78 -3.00 -21.51
CA GLY A 270 7.95 -4.11 -21.03
C GLY A 270 7.09 -3.82 -19.80
N CYS A 271 6.89 -2.55 -19.45
CA CYS A 271 5.93 -2.17 -18.41
C CYS A 271 4.49 -2.34 -18.90
N ARG A 272 3.66 -3.07 -18.17
CA ARG A 272 2.20 -3.18 -18.45
C ARG A 272 1.49 -1.97 -17.87
N ILE A 273 0.79 -1.23 -18.73
CA ILE A 273 0.06 -0.02 -18.30
C ILE A 273 -1.45 -0.31 -18.32
N ARG A 274 -2.12 0.06 -17.23
CA ARG A 274 -3.57 0.14 -17.13
C ARG A 274 -3.95 1.57 -16.80
N LYS A 275 -5.11 2.02 -17.26
CA LYS A 275 -5.64 3.35 -16.96
C LYS A 275 -7.10 3.27 -16.54
N ILE A 276 -7.49 4.16 -15.64
CA ILE A 276 -8.89 4.40 -15.28
C ILE A 276 -9.09 5.92 -15.30
N GLU A 277 -10.01 6.35 -16.16
CA GLU A 277 -10.30 7.77 -16.41
C GLU A 277 -11.46 8.23 -15.51
N GLU A 278 -11.28 8.03 -14.21
CA GLU A 278 -12.31 8.23 -13.20
C GLU A 278 -11.73 8.88 -11.94
N TRP A 279 -12.63 9.39 -11.13
CA TRP A 279 -12.30 9.92 -9.82
C TRP A 279 -11.87 8.81 -8.86
N VAL A 280 -10.84 9.09 -8.03
CA VAL A 280 -10.27 8.08 -7.12
C VAL A 280 -11.25 7.52 -6.10
N VAL A 281 -12.29 8.26 -5.74
CA VAL A 281 -13.32 7.80 -4.80
C VAL A 281 -14.34 6.83 -5.42
N ASN A 282 -14.34 6.67 -6.75
CA ASN A 282 -15.20 5.73 -7.45
C ASN A 282 -14.89 4.28 -7.00
N ALA A 283 -15.92 3.47 -6.81
CA ALA A 283 -15.79 2.08 -6.36
C ALA A 283 -14.89 1.23 -7.28
N GLN A 284 -15.01 1.42 -8.60
CA GLN A 284 -14.17 0.72 -9.59
C GLN A 284 -12.69 1.04 -9.39
N VAL A 285 -12.33 2.29 -9.11
CA VAL A 285 -10.94 2.69 -8.83
C VAL A 285 -10.46 2.06 -7.54
N ARG A 286 -11.29 2.06 -6.51
CA ARG A 286 -11.00 1.44 -5.21
C ARG A 286 -10.66 -0.05 -5.35
N ASP A 287 -11.46 -0.79 -6.13
CA ASP A 287 -11.22 -2.21 -6.37
C ASP A 287 -9.93 -2.45 -7.16
N ALA A 288 -9.63 -1.59 -8.13
CA ALA A 288 -8.36 -1.65 -8.86
C ALA A 288 -7.15 -1.36 -7.95
N LEU A 289 -7.26 -0.37 -7.05
CA LEU A 289 -6.21 -0.03 -6.09
C LEU A 289 -5.92 -1.18 -5.10
N LYS A 290 -6.92 -1.98 -4.72
CA LYS A 290 -6.73 -3.18 -3.88
C LYS A 290 -5.77 -4.19 -4.51
N THR A 291 -5.64 -4.22 -5.84
CA THR A 291 -4.72 -5.10 -6.56
C THR A 291 -3.28 -4.58 -6.61
N CYS A 292 -3.03 -3.33 -6.19
CA CYS A 292 -1.71 -2.71 -6.20
C CYS A 292 -0.92 -3.02 -4.92
N ASP A 293 0.40 -2.90 -5.01
CA ASP A 293 1.33 -3.12 -3.91
C ASP A 293 1.73 -1.81 -3.24
N ILE A 294 1.79 -0.72 -4.01
CA ILE A 294 2.17 0.62 -3.57
C ILE A 294 1.37 1.65 -4.38
N ILE A 295 1.01 2.75 -3.76
CA ILE A 295 0.31 3.85 -4.41
C ILE A 295 1.13 5.12 -4.28
N PHE A 296 1.34 5.84 -5.39
CA PHE A 296 1.81 7.22 -5.41
C PHE A 296 0.61 8.15 -5.50
N SER A 297 0.39 8.96 -4.47
CA SER A 297 -0.69 9.94 -4.39
C SER A 297 -0.17 11.30 -4.85
N CYS A 298 -0.58 11.67 -6.06
CA CYS A 298 -0.17 12.90 -6.75
C CYS A 298 -1.37 13.84 -6.99
N THR A 299 -2.51 13.56 -6.35
CA THR A 299 -3.71 14.40 -6.40
C THR A 299 -3.51 15.66 -5.57
N ASP A 300 -4.15 16.74 -5.95
CA ASP A 300 -4.13 18.03 -5.25
C ASP A 300 -5.36 18.25 -4.37
N ASP A 301 -6.41 17.42 -4.53
CA ASP A 301 -7.65 17.52 -3.77
C ASP A 301 -7.56 16.88 -2.37
N ASN A 302 -8.32 17.46 -1.42
CA ASN A 302 -8.36 16.98 -0.04
C ASN A 302 -9.15 15.66 0.10
N SER A 303 -10.25 15.52 -0.65
CA SER A 303 -11.12 14.35 -0.61
C SER A 303 -10.37 13.09 -1.04
N GLY A 304 -9.64 13.14 -2.18
CA GLY A 304 -8.81 12.04 -2.65
C GLY A 304 -7.68 11.69 -1.68
N ARG A 305 -7.01 12.70 -1.09
CA ARG A 305 -5.98 12.45 -0.07
C ARG A 305 -6.52 11.83 1.20
N ILE A 306 -7.71 12.22 1.66
CA ILE A 306 -8.37 11.59 2.81
C ILE A 306 -8.67 10.12 2.53
N LEU A 307 -9.17 9.82 1.32
CA LEU A 307 -9.39 8.43 0.91
C LEU A 307 -8.07 7.64 0.91
N MET A 308 -7.00 8.16 0.31
CA MET A 308 -5.69 7.49 0.28
C MET A 308 -5.11 7.29 1.68
N ASN A 309 -5.30 8.27 2.57
CA ASN A 309 -4.88 8.19 3.97
C ASN A 309 -5.54 7.02 4.71
N ARG A 310 -6.85 6.82 4.53
CA ARG A 310 -7.59 5.68 5.10
C ARG A 310 -7.22 4.37 4.42
N PHE A 311 -7.13 4.38 3.09
CA PHE A 311 -6.83 3.21 2.27
C PHE A 311 -5.52 2.54 2.69
N ALA A 312 -4.47 3.33 2.93
CA ALA A 312 -3.17 2.82 3.36
C ALA A 312 -3.24 1.99 4.64
N HIS A 313 -4.06 2.39 5.60
CA HIS A 313 -4.20 1.70 6.88
C HIS A 313 -5.15 0.49 6.80
N PHE A 314 -6.28 0.64 6.10
CA PHE A 314 -7.28 -0.43 5.94
C PHE A 314 -6.75 -1.61 5.15
N PHE A 315 -6.09 -1.35 4.03
CA PHE A 315 -5.67 -2.37 3.07
C PHE A 315 -4.17 -2.71 3.16
N LEU A 316 -3.44 -2.08 4.09
CA LEU A 316 -1.99 -2.25 4.24
C LEU A 316 -1.23 -2.03 2.92
N VAL A 317 -1.71 -1.10 2.10
CA VAL A 317 -1.05 -0.67 0.87
C VAL A 317 -0.37 0.67 1.12
N PRO A 318 0.96 0.74 1.20
CA PRO A 318 1.66 1.99 1.45
C PRO A 318 1.33 3.04 0.40
N VAL A 319 1.07 4.27 0.86
CA VAL A 319 0.86 5.43 0.00
C VAL A 319 2.02 6.40 0.16
N ILE A 320 2.66 6.73 -0.95
CA ILE A 320 3.69 7.78 -1.03
C ILE A 320 2.97 9.04 -1.54
N ASP A 321 2.61 9.91 -0.62
CA ASP A 321 1.89 11.15 -0.92
C ASP A 321 2.86 12.29 -1.20
N MET A 322 2.60 13.04 -2.24
CA MET A 322 3.41 14.16 -2.69
C MET A 322 2.62 15.46 -2.75
N GLY A 323 3.30 16.56 -2.53
CA GLY A 323 2.73 17.89 -2.68
C GLY A 323 3.78 18.93 -2.95
N ILE A 324 3.37 19.99 -3.62
CA ILE A 324 4.18 21.17 -3.86
C ILE A 324 3.37 22.41 -3.50
N VAL A 325 4.04 23.40 -2.93
CA VAL A 325 3.47 24.72 -2.62
C VAL A 325 4.38 25.78 -3.22
N ILE A 326 3.80 26.64 -4.04
CA ILE A 326 4.47 27.77 -4.68
C ILE A 326 3.57 28.98 -4.47
N ASP A 327 3.91 29.83 -3.51
CA ASP A 327 3.14 31.02 -3.19
C ASP A 327 3.93 32.28 -3.64
N PRO A 328 3.37 33.10 -4.55
CA PRO A 328 3.91 34.42 -4.87
C PRO A 328 3.80 35.34 -3.66
N ALA A 329 4.80 36.18 -3.43
CA ALA A 329 4.74 37.18 -2.39
C ALA A 329 3.63 38.19 -2.69
N LYS A 330 2.81 38.56 -1.68
CA LYS A 330 1.65 39.41 -1.83
C LYS A 330 2.02 40.83 -2.32
N ASP A 331 3.15 41.35 -1.82
CA ASP A 331 3.58 42.73 -2.07
C ASP A 331 4.57 42.89 -3.24
N ARG A 332 5.12 41.77 -3.73
CA ARG A 332 6.14 41.75 -4.80
C ARG A 332 5.89 40.56 -5.71
N LYS A 333 5.12 40.73 -6.78
CA LYS A 333 4.73 39.66 -7.73
C LYS A 333 5.87 38.88 -8.37
N GLU A 334 7.12 39.40 -8.32
CA GLU A 334 8.31 38.72 -8.85
C GLU A 334 9.09 37.92 -7.81
N GLN A 335 8.64 37.89 -6.54
CA GLN A 335 9.25 37.13 -5.47
C GLN A 335 8.33 36.03 -4.99
N LEU A 336 8.91 34.92 -4.56
CA LEU A 336 8.18 33.80 -3.96
C LEU A 336 8.24 33.92 -2.43
N GLU A 337 7.09 33.82 -1.78
CA GLU A 337 6.98 33.71 -0.31
C GLU A 337 7.26 32.30 0.13
N THR A 338 6.70 31.32 -0.59
CA THR A 338 6.88 29.90 -0.32
C THR A 338 7.25 29.16 -1.59
N LEU A 339 8.29 28.34 -1.51
CA LEU A 339 8.67 27.41 -2.57
C LEU A 339 9.15 26.11 -1.94
N GLN A 340 8.25 25.16 -1.77
CA GLN A 340 8.56 23.89 -1.10
C GLN A 340 7.83 22.70 -1.70
N GLY A 341 8.49 21.56 -1.65
CA GLY A 341 7.95 20.27 -2.01
C GLY A 341 7.97 19.30 -0.83
N ARG A 342 7.06 18.36 -0.79
CA ARG A 342 7.02 17.34 0.27
C ARG A 342 6.79 15.94 -0.26
N VAL A 343 7.33 14.97 0.48
CA VAL A 343 7.04 13.54 0.34
C VAL A 343 6.66 13.00 1.71
N THR A 344 5.52 12.32 1.80
CA THR A 344 4.98 11.75 3.04
C THR A 344 4.64 10.29 2.82
N ILE A 345 5.14 9.42 3.68
CA ILE A 345 4.82 7.98 3.62
C ILE A 345 3.67 7.68 4.56
N VAL A 346 2.54 7.31 4.01
CA VAL A 346 1.31 6.97 4.72
C VAL A 346 1.19 5.44 4.79
N GLN A 347 1.29 4.92 5.98
CA GLN A 347 1.17 3.49 6.29
C GLN A 347 1.02 3.30 7.79
N PRO A 348 0.59 2.14 8.30
CA PRO A 348 0.60 1.81 9.72
C PRO A 348 1.92 2.14 10.40
N GLY A 349 1.86 2.72 11.61
CA GLY A 349 3.04 3.15 12.38
C GLY A 349 3.64 4.50 11.97
N ASN A 350 3.06 5.19 10.98
CA ASN A 350 3.41 6.54 10.61
C ASN A 350 2.28 7.52 10.92
N THR A 351 2.63 8.75 11.29
CA THR A 351 1.66 9.84 11.45
C THR A 351 0.97 10.14 10.11
N CYS A 352 -0.34 10.13 10.10
CA CYS A 352 -1.15 10.26 8.90
C CYS A 352 -1.24 11.71 8.37
N LEU A 353 -1.82 11.89 7.16
CA LEU A 353 -1.94 13.21 6.52
C LEU A 353 -2.82 14.17 7.32
N LEU A 354 -3.81 13.66 8.05
CA LEU A 354 -4.70 14.46 8.87
C LEU A 354 -3.95 15.06 10.08
N CYS A 355 -3.23 14.23 10.84
CA CYS A 355 -2.44 14.68 11.99
C CYS A 355 -1.28 15.62 11.60
N ARG A 356 -0.85 15.56 10.33
CA ARG A 356 0.16 16.46 9.76
C ARG A 356 -0.42 17.75 9.21
N ASN A 357 -1.74 17.99 9.33
CA ASN A 357 -2.45 19.13 8.75
C ASN A 357 -2.21 19.30 7.23
N ILE A 358 -2.00 18.17 6.52
CA ILE A 358 -1.81 18.16 5.06
C ILE A 358 -3.17 18.17 4.33
N VAL A 359 -4.19 17.64 4.98
CA VAL A 359 -5.57 17.60 4.48
C VAL A 359 -6.50 18.38 5.38
N ASN A 360 -7.43 19.12 4.76
CA ASN A 360 -8.45 19.88 5.44
C ASN A 360 -9.81 19.21 5.24
N ARG A 361 -10.45 18.78 6.35
CA ARG A 361 -11.75 18.08 6.33
C ARG A 361 -12.89 18.96 5.78
N GLN A 362 -12.85 20.27 6.04
CA GLN A 362 -13.87 21.18 5.55
C GLN A 362 -13.77 21.31 4.03
N LEU A 363 -12.57 21.57 3.50
CA LEU A 363 -12.36 21.64 2.05
C LEU A 363 -12.73 20.32 1.37
N ALA A 364 -12.41 19.17 1.96
CA ALA A 364 -12.81 17.88 1.41
C ALA A 364 -14.34 17.72 1.32
N ARG A 365 -15.09 18.19 2.33
CA ARG A 365 -16.56 18.20 2.28
C ARG A 365 -17.10 19.13 1.20
N GLU A 366 -16.50 20.29 1.01
CA GLU A 366 -16.83 21.23 -0.04
C GLU A 366 -16.57 20.66 -1.45
N GLU A 367 -15.42 19.96 -1.62
CA GLU A 367 -15.08 19.25 -2.86
C GLU A 367 -16.10 18.12 -3.14
N ASP A 368 -16.48 17.36 -2.12
CA ASP A 368 -17.49 16.30 -2.22
C ASP A 368 -18.88 16.85 -2.53
N LEU A 369 -19.27 17.95 -1.89
CA LEU A 369 -20.53 18.63 -2.15
C LEU A 369 -20.57 19.15 -3.59
N LYS A 370 -19.53 19.84 -4.04
CA LYS A 370 -19.43 20.35 -5.41
C LYS A 370 -19.57 19.22 -6.45
N ARG A 371 -19.03 18.04 -6.15
CA ARG A 371 -19.10 16.88 -7.04
C ARG A 371 -20.47 16.22 -7.06
N ASN A 372 -21.07 16.00 -5.87
CA ASN A 372 -22.28 15.20 -5.71
C ASN A 372 -23.56 16.02 -5.84
N ASP A 373 -23.53 17.30 -5.44
CA ASP A 373 -24.64 18.27 -5.53
C ASP A 373 -24.11 19.66 -5.92
N PRO A 374 -23.81 19.89 -7.21
CA PRO A 374 -23.28 21.17 -7.69
C PRO A 374 -24.24 22.34 -7.42
N VAL A 375 -25.55 22.09 -7.42
CA VAL A 375 -26.57 23.14 -7.17
C VAL A 375 -26.57 23.53 -5.70
N GLY A 376 -26.57 22.53 -4.80
CA GLY A 376 -26.44 22.78 -3.36
C GLY A 376 -25.13 23.48 -3.00
N TYR A 377 -24.03 23.13 -3.65
CA TYR A 377 -22.75 23.83 -3.48
C TYR A 377 -22.84 25.32 -3.84
N LEU A 378 -23.43 25.66 -4.99
CA LEU A 378 -23.60 27.06 -5.41
C LEU A 378 -24.44 27.89 -4.42
N ARG A 379 -25.55 27.27 -3.93
CA ARG A 379 -26.39 27.91 -2.91
C ARG A 379 -25.63 28.16 -1.61
N GLN A 380 -24.90 27.16 -1.10
CA GLN A 380 -24.08 27.32 0.12
C GLN A 380 -22.93 28.31 -0.06
N LYS A 381 -22.40 28.47 -1.27
CA LYS A 381 -21.41 29.47 -1.61
C LYS A 381 -21.98 30.89 -1.54
N GLU A 382 -23.20 31.10 -2.04
CA GLU A 382 -23.92 32.38 -1.94
C GLU A 382 -24.24 32.75 -0.48
N GLU A 383 -24.53 31.73 0.36
CA GLU A 383 -24.81 31.90 1.78
C GLU A 383 -23.53 32.00 2.64
N ALA A 384 -22.35 32.06 2.03
CA ALA A 384 -21.02 32.13 2.66
C ALA A 384 -20.65 30.98 3.59
N TYR A 385 -21.30 29.80 3.44
CA TYR A 385 -20.95 28.57 4.16
C TYR A 385 -19.80 27.80 3.49
N VAL A 386 -19.38 28.19 2.30
CA VAL A 386 -18.30 27.59 1.51
C VAL A 386 -17.20 28.62 1.30
N ILE A 387 -15.95 28.26 1.61
CA ILE A 387 -14.79 29.16 1.48
C ILE A 387 -14.50 29.50 0.00
N GLY A 388 -14.90 28.63 -0.93
CA GLY A 388 -14.79 28.87 -2.37
C GLY A 388 -13.60 28.19 -3.04
N GLU A 389 -13.49 28.35 -4.35
CA GLU A 389 -12.46 27.70 -5.16
C GLU A 389 -11.06 28.24 -4.86
N ASN A 390 -10.10 27.34 -4.72
CA ASN A 390 -8.70 27.69 -4.79
C ASN A 390 -8.37 28.18 -6.21
N ASN A 391 -7.65 29.29 -6.31
CA ASN A 391 -7.04 29.72 -7.57
C ASN A 391 -6.12 28.59 -8.09
N PRO A 392 -5.94 28.45 -9.41
CA PRO A 392 -5.01 27.46 -9.96
C PRO A 392 -3.66 27.59 -9.27
N SER A 393 -3.21 26.51 -8.62
CA SER A 393 -1.93 26.49 -7.93
C SER A 393 -0.78 26.60 -8.93
N PRO A 394 0.18 27.51 -8.73
CA PRO A 394 1.38 27.60 -9.56
C PRO A 394 2.11 26.26 -9.60
N ALA A 395 2.63 25.88 -10.76
CA ALA A 395 3.43 24.67 -10.91
C ALA A 395 4.52 24.88 -11.96
N VAL A 396 5.73 24.49 -11.63
CA VAL A 396 6.91 24.55 -12.50
C VAL A 396 7.48 23.14 -12.65
N ILE A 397 7.72 22.72 -13.89
CA ILE A 397 8.10 21.32 -14.20
C ILE A 397 9.34 20.85 -13.46
N THR A 398 10.34 21.70 -13.25
CA THR A 398 11.56 21.34 -12.55
C THR A 398 11.30 20.93 -11.11
N PHE A 399 10.50 21.71 -10.37
CA PHE A 399 10.17 21.43 -8.97
C PHE A 399 9.24 20.23 -8.82
N THR A 400 8.24 20.09 -9.71
CA THR A 400 7.34 18.94 -9.70
C THR A 400 8.08 17.65 -10.03
N SER A 401 9.04 17.67 -10.95
CA SER A 401 9.89 16.53 -11.28
C SER A 401 10.86 16.21 -10.16
N GLU A 402 11.38 17.19 -9.43
CA GLU A 402 12.25 16.95 -8.28
C GLU A 402 11.49 16.27 -7.15
N VAL A 403 10.28 16.70 -6.83
CA VAL A 403 9.41 16.04 -5.83
C VAL A 403 9.11 14.60 -6.26
N ALA A 404 8.79 14.36 -7.53
CA ALA A 404 8.58 13.02 -8.07
C ALA A 404 9.84 12.14 -7.89
N THR A 405 11.03 12.70 -8.17
CA THR A 405 12.32 12.01 -7.98
C THR A 405 12.57 11.68 -6.51
N MET A 406 12.28 12.62 -5.58
CA MET A 406 12.39 12.36 -4.14
C MET A 406 11.50 11.19 -3.70
N ALA A 407 10.26 11.13 -4.19
CA ALA A 407 9.32 10.07 -3.85
C ALA A 407 9.73 8.70 -4.41
N VAL A 408 10.18 8.66 -5.65
CA VAL A 408 10.67 7.42 -6.29
C VAL A 408 11.97 6.95 -5.63
N ASN A 409 12.87 7.85 -5.25
CA ASN A 409 14.07 7.52 -4.49
C ASN A 409 13.73 6.95 -3.10
N GLU A 410 12.64 7.40 -2.47
CA GLU A 410 12.22 6.81 -1.20
C GLU A 410 11.68 5.38 -1.38
N LEU A 411 10.98 5.09 -2.49
CA LEU A 411 10.64 3.71 -2.84
C LEU A 411 11.89 2.84 -3.00
N ILE A 412 12.88 3.28 -3.78
CA ILE A 412 14.15 2.56 -3.96
C ILE A 412 14.83 2.34 -2.61
N ASN A 413 14.84 3.36 -1.74
CA ASN A 413 15.42 3.25 -0.39
C ASN A 413 14.71 2.17 0.45
N ARG A 414 13.39 2.09 0.41
CA ARG A 414 12.63 1.06 1.13
C ARG A 414 12.85 -0.35 0.59
N LEU A 415 13.16 -0.48 -0.69
CA LEU A 415 13.53 -1.76 -1.32
C LEU A 415 15.00 -2.16 -1.03
N THR A 416 15.94 -1.21 -1.07
CA THR A 416 17.38 -1.49 -1.05
C THR A 416 18.10 -1.09 0.24
N GLY A 417 17.59 -0.09 0.97
CA GLY A 417 18.26 0.50 2.15
C GLY A 417 19.49 1.32 1.83
N PHE A 418 19.57 1.92 0.66
CA PHE A 418 20.79 2.62 0.23
C PHE A 418 21.10 3.90 1.03
N LYS A 419 20.08 4.50 1.67
CA LYS A 419 20.29 5.69 2.51
C LYS A 419 20.84 5.31 3.88
N THR A 420 21.97 5.85 4.26
CA THR A 420 22.60 5.62 5.57
C THR A 420 21.78 6.17 6.75
N ASN A 421 20.95 7.19 6.49
CA ASN A 421 20.08 7.81 7.51
C ASN A 421 18.73 7.07 7.68
N GLY A 422 18.58 5.89 7.08
CA GLY A 422 17.36 5.10 7.13
C GLY A 422 16.27 5.58 6.17
N VAL A 423 15.01 5.35 6.55
CA VAL A 423 13.85 5.65 5.72
C VAL A 423 13.18 6.95 6.15
N GLU A 424 12.69 7.71 5.18
CA GLU A 424 11.95 8.94 5.45
C GLU A 424 10.47 8.62 5.74
N LYS A 425 9.94 9.21 6.81
CA LYS A 425 8.49 9.19 7.08
C LYS A 425 7.80 10.42 6.50
N HIS A 426 8.50 11.55 6.55
CA HIS A 426 8.04 12.83 6.03
C HIS A 426 9.23 13.75 5.80
N ILE A 427 9.35 14.28 4.59
CA ILE A 427 10.42 15.21 4.20
C ILE A 427 9.81 16.41 3.48
N ILE A 428 10.28 17.59 3.83
CA ILE A 428 9.95 18.86 3.17
C ILE A 428 11.25 19.44 2.60
N ARG A 429 11.30 19.62 1.28
CA ARG A 429 12.35 20.31 0.55
C ARG A 429 11.98 21.78 0.40
N PHE A 430 12.83 22.68 0.89
CA PHE A 430 12.78 24.12 0.64
C PHE A 430 13.71 24.42 -0.54
N PHE A 431 13.14 24.61 -1.72
CA PHE A 431 13.91 24.78 -2.94
C PHE A 431 14.69 26.08 -2.96
N ASP A 432 14.12 27.17 -2.41
CA ASP A 432 14.74 28.49 -2.28
C ASP A 432 15.99 28.49 -1.38
N LYS A 433 16.04 27.56 -0.42
CA LYS A 433 17.13 27.44 0.58
C LYS A 433 18.05 26.26 0.32
N GLY A 434 17.66 25.34 -0.57
CA GLY A 434 18.42 24.10 -0.81
C GLY A 434 18.52 23.17 0.40
N ILE A 435 17.53 23.20 1.31
CA ILE A 435 17.54 22.39 2.54
C ILE A 435 16.33 21.47 2.67
N ASP A 436 16.54 20.36 3.37
CA ASP A 436 15.49 19.41 3.75
C ASP A 436 15.17 19.53 5.23
N ARG A 437 13.88 19.52 5.56
CA ARG A 437 13.39 19.39 6.94
C ARG A 437 12.62 18.08 7.10
N ARG A 438 12.76 17.46 8.26
CA ARG A 438 12.11 16.20 8.67
C ARG A 438 11.32 16.42 9.95
N PRO A 439 10.15 17.09 9.86
CA PRO A 439 9.36 17.37 11.05
C PRO A 439 8.91 16.08 11.73
N HIS A 440 9.23 15.95 13.01
CA HIS A 440 8.68 14.89 13.84
C HIS A 440 7.33 15.37 14.38
N ILE A 441 6.26 14.71 13.97
CA ILE A 441 4.90 14.96 14.42
C ILE A 441 4.36 13.63 14.93
N SER A 442 3.95 13.57 16.19
CA SER A 442 3.31 12.39 16.76
C SER A 442 1.87 12.25 16.25
N PRO A 443 1.33 11.03 16.15
CA PRO A 443 -0.09 10.83 15.97
C PRO A 443 -0.89 11.51 17.08
N ASP A 444 -2.04 12.05 16.74
CA ASP A 444 -3.05 12.45 17.70
C ASP A 444 -3.69 11.15 18.26
N GLU A 445 -3.76 11.02 19.59
CA GLU A 445 -4.31 9.82 20.25
C GLU A 445 -5.78 9.59 19.87
N ASP A 446 -6.53 10.66 19.62
CA ASP A 446 -7.93 10.60 19.18
C ASP A 446 -8.08 10.45 17.64
N CYS A 447 -6.97 10.37 16.91
CA CYS A 447 -7.05 10.20 15.46
C CYS A 447 -7.59 8.81 15.09
N PRO A 448 -8.75 8.73 14.40
CA PRO A 448 -9.34 7.44 14.07
C PRO A 448 -8.51 6.62 13.07
N ILE A 449 -7.49 7.21 12.45
CA ILE A 449 -6.69 6.55 11.40
C ILE A 449 -5.34 6.05 11.94
N CYS A 450 -4.59 6.89 12.64
CA CYS A 450 -3.24 6.55 13.10
C CYS A 450 -3.02 6.64 14.61
N GLY A 451 -4.03 7.09 15.38
CA GLY A 451 -3.98 7.13 16.85
C GLY A 451 -4.11 5.74 17.49
N SER A 452 -4.76 4.79 16.79
CA SER A 452 -4.87 3.40 17.22
C SER A 452 -4.70 2.46 16.01
N ASP A 453 -4.55 1.16 16.28
CA ASP A 453 -4.46 0.11 15.26
C ASP A 453 -5.81 -0.51 14.88
N GLU A 454 -6.92 0.06 15.38
CA GLU A 454 -8.28 -0.48 15.21
C GLU A 454 -8.63 -0.78 13.75
N TYR A 455 -8.25 0.14 12.84
CA TYR A 455 -8.55 0.03 11.42
C TYR A 455 -7.40 -0.54 10.58
N TRP A 456 -6.23 -0.78 11.16
CA TRP A 456 -5.09 -1.31 10.41
C TRP A 456 -5.33 -2.76 10.00
N GLY A 457 -5.20 -3.03 8.70
CA GLY A 457 -5.42 -4.37 8.16
C GLY A 457 -6.87 -4.86 8.23
N ARG A 458 -7.84 -3.96 8.34
CA ARG A 458 -9.26 -4.32 8.37
C ARG A 458 -9.78 -4.79 7.01
N GLY A 459 -9.30 -4.17 5.94
CA GLY A 459 -9.73 -4.50 4.58
C GLY A 459 -11.19 -4.21 4.34
N ASP A 460 -11.92 -5.21 3.83
CA ASP A 460 -13.34 -5.10 3.47
C ASP A 460 -14.32 -5.34 4.63
N MET A 461 -13.82 -5.41 5.87
CA MET A 461 -14.68 -5.63 7.05
C MET A 461 -15.40 -4.35 7.47
N THR A 462 -16.59 -4.52 8.07
CA THR A 462 -17.39 -3.40 8.64
C THR A 462 -16.77 -2.87 9.95
N PRO A 463 -16.72 -1.56 10.19
CA PRO A 463 -17.09 -0.48 9.27
C PRO A 463 -16.11 -0.41 8.10
N PHE A 464 -16.67 -0.22 6.89
CA PHE A 464 -15.88 -0.08 5.69
C PHE A 464 -15.23 1.31 5.60
N LEU A 465 -14.24 1.44 4.74
CA LEU A 465 -13.44 2.64 4.50
C LEU A 465 -14.21 3.97 4.50
N ASP A 466 -15.42 4.01 3.93
CA ASP A 466 -16.25 5.22 3.79
C ASP A 466 -17.13 5.50 5.01
N GLN A 467 -17.25 4.55 5.93
CA GLN A 467 -18.17 4.60 7.07
C GLN A 467 -17.51 5.11 8.35
N ILE A 468 -16.28 5.58 8.27
CA ILE A 468 -15.56 6.20 9.38
C ILE A 468 -15.76 7.70 9.30
N ASN A 469 -16.27 8.30 10.35
CA ASN A 469 -16.44 9.74 10.48
C ASN A 469 -15.15 10.45 10.92
#